data_6aab17bfa8f7c4bd6e08a13c366748ed
#
_entry.id   6aab17bfa8f7c4bd6e08a13c366748ed
#
_cell.length_a   1.000
_cell.length_b   1.000
_cell.length_c   1.000
_cell.angle_alpha   90.00
_cell.angle_beta   90.00
_cell.angle_gamma   90.00
#
_symmetry.space_group_name_H-M   'P 1'
#
loop_
_entity.id
_entity.type
_entity.pdbx_description
1 polymer ?
#
loop_
_entity_poly.entity_id
_entity_poly.type
_entity_poly.pdbx_seq_one_letter_code
_entity_poly.pdbx_strand_id
1 'polypeptide(L)'
;MSDNLLLKGLKVIDAGSFIAGPVSTTILSDFGAEVIKIEPPKIGDSLRHLIERTKRVNPSAEEDYCWQLTSRNKKSLALDLGSEKGQEILHKLIKEADVFVTNMPQRIRERSEEHTSELQSPDHLV
;
A
#
# COMPACT_ATOMS: atom_id res chain seq x y z
N MET A 1 -4.16 8.11 25.15
CA MET A 1 -4.40 8.72 23.84
C MET A 1 -5.82 8.46 23.43
N SER A 2 -6.45 9.46 22.87
CA SER A 2 -7.88 9.50 22.65
C SER A 2 -8.37 8.33 21.80
N ASP A 3 -9.31 7.57 22.34
CA ASP A 3 -10.08 6.53 21.65
C ASP A 3 -10.96 7.10 20.50
N ASN A 4 -10.78 8.36 20.15
CA ASN A 4 -11.67 9.14 19.31
C ASN A 4 -10.98 9.58 18.01
N LEU A 5 -10.25 8.67 17.36
CA LEU A 5 -9.72 8.93 16.03
C LEU A 5 -10.84 8.82 15.00
N LEU A 6 -10.91 9.79 14.08
CA LEU A 6 -11.98 9.96 13.10
C LEU A 6 -12.22 8.70 12.24
N LEU A 7 -11.14 7.99 11.88
CA LEU A 7 -11.19 6.81 11.01
C LEU A 7 -10.92 5.49 11.76
N LYS A 8 -11.12 5.48 13.08
CA LYS A 8 -10.96 4.26 13.87
C LYS A 8 -11.89 3.15 13.35
N GLY A 9 -11.30 2.00 13.07
CA GLY A 9 -12.02 0.83 12.54
C GLY A 9 -12.05 0.74 11.01
N LEU A 10 -11.65 1.81 10.29
CA LEU A 10 -11.50 1.76 8.84
C LEU A 10 -10.30 0.89 8.46
N LYS A 11 -10.51 -0.10 7.61
CA LYS A 11 -9.48 -1.02 7.11
C LYS A 11 -9.08 -0.65 5.69
N VAL A 12 -7.80 -0.40 5.49
CA VAL A 12 -7.24 0.06 4.21
C VAL A 12 -6.15 -0.90 3.74
N ILE A 13 -6.25 -1.34 2.49
CA ILE A 13 -5.16 -2.04 1.80
C ILE A 13 -4.45 -1.05 0.87
N ASP A 14 -3.19 -0.82 1.13
CA ASP A 14 -2.31 0.03 0.33
C ASP A 14 -1.43 -0.83 -0.59
N ALA A 15 -1.85 -1.01 -1.83
CA ALA A 15 -1.07 -1.62 -2.90
C ALA A 15 -0.45 -0.56 -3.82
N GLY A 16 -0.37 0.68 -3.35
CA GLY A 16 0.34 1.74 -4.03
C GLY A 16 1.85 1.61 -3.92
N SER A 17 2.56 2.27 -4.80
CA SER A 17 4.01 2.32 -4.81
C SER A 17 4.50 3.75 -4.92
N PHE A 18 5.70 4.01 -4.45
CA PHE A 18 6.39 5.27 -4.50
C PHE A 18 5.74 6.35 -3.60
N ILE A 19 5.04 7.35 -4.13
CA ILE A 19 4.59 8.52 -3.35
C ILE A 19 3.07 8.63 -3.27
N ALA A 20 2.36 8.79 -4.37
CA ALA A 20 0.97 9.23 -4.37
C ALA A 20 0.01 8.31 -3.58
N GLY A 21 -0.01 7.03 -3.89
CA GLY A 21 -0.80 6.04 -3.15
C GLY A 21 -0.38 5.96 -1.68
N PRO A 22 0.92 5.72 -1.39
CA PRO A 22 1.40 5.63 -0.01
C PRO A 22 1.15 6.87 0.84
N VAL A 23 1.27 8.08 0.31
CA VAL A 23 0.97 9.31 1.07
C VAL A 23 -0.50 9.39 1.42
N SER A 24 -1.40 9.08 0.48
CA SER A 24 -2.85 9.12 0.75
C SER A 24 -3.23 8.17 1.89
N THR A 25 -2.71 6.95 1.88
CA THR A 25 -2.99 5.97 2.93
C THR A 25 -2.29 6.29 4.25
N THR A 26 -1.16 7.01 4.22
CA THR A 26 -0.52 7.55 5.43
C THR A 26 -1.41 8.58 6.11
N ILE A 27 -2.02 9.48 5.35
CA ILE A 27 -2.99 10.45 5.89
C ILE A 27 -4.16 9.72 6.56
N LEU A 28 -4.71 8.68 5.90
CA LEU A 28 -5.77 7.87 6.51
C LEU A 28 -5.31 7.22 7.83
N SER A 29 -4.09 6.70 7.87
CA SER A 29 -3.53 6.09 9.10
C SER A 29 -3.32 7.10 10.22
N ASP A 30 -2.91 8.33 9.91
CA ASP A 30 -2.77 9.41 10.89
C ASP A 30 -4.11 9.77 11.55
N PHE A 31 -5.22 9.59 10.83
CA PHE A 31 -6.57 9.76 11.35
C PHE A 31 -7.18 8.49 11.97
N GLY A 32 -6.41 7.43 12.11
CA GLY A 32 -6.80 6.23 12.86
C GLY A 32 -7.20 5.02 12.04
N ALA A 33 -7.11 5.07 10.71
CA ALA A 33 -7.34 3.89 9.88
C ALA A 33 -6.25 2.83 10.10
N GLU A 34 -6.63 1.57 10.03
CA GLU A 34 -5.70 0.45 10.01
C GLU A 34 -5.25 0.19 8.58
N VAL A 35 -3.99 0.49 8.28
CA VAL A 35 -3.43 0.38 6.93
C VAL A 35 -2.46 -0.79 6.84
N ILE A 36 -2.68 -1.68 5.88
CA ILE A 36 -1.75 -2.74 5.49
C ILE A 36 -1.15 -2.36 4.15
N LYS A 37 0.15 -2.08 4.14
CA LYS A 37 0.91 -1.82 2.92
C LYS A 37 1.43 -3.13 2.33
N ILE A 38 1.08 -3.37 1.07
CA ILE A 38 1.59 -4.49 0.29
C ILE A 38 2.90 -4.08 -0.38
N GLU A 39 3.92 -4.91 -0.21
CA GLU A 39 5.25 -4.68 -0.79
C GLU A 39 5.75 -5.92 -1.53
N PRO A 40 6.49 -5.75 -2.65
CA PRO A 40 7.17 -6.87 -3.29
C PRO A 40 8.13 -7.55 -2.33
N PRO A 41 8.16 -8.90 -2.28
CA PRO A 41 9.13 -9.63 -1.47
C PRO A 41 10.56 -9.27 -1.83
N LYS A 42 11.46 -9.33 -0.86
CA LYS A 42 12.92 -9.10 -0.96
C LYS A 42 13.33 -7.64 -1.23
N ILE A 43 12.65 -6.94 -2.14
CA ILE A 43 13.04 -5.58 -2.55
C ILE A 43 12.23 -4.48 -1.87
N GLY A 44 10.99 -4.76 -1.46
CA GLY A 44 10.10 -3.75 -0.89
C GLY A 44 9.64 -2.69 -1.89
N ASP A 45 9.07 -1.62 -1.38
CA ASP A 45 8.66 -0.48 -2.20
C ASP A 45 9.88 0.26 -2.78
N SER A 46 9.74 0.74 -4.02
CA SER A 46 10.80 1.46 -4.72
C SER A 46 11.29 2.71 -3.97
N LEU A 47 10.45 3.31 -3.15
CA LEU A 47 10.79 4.49 -2.36
C LEU A 47 11.82 4.19 -1.28
N ARG A 48 11.88 2.95 -0.77
CA ARG A 48 12.89 2.53 0.23
C ARG A 48 14.34 2.74 -0.23
N HIS A 49 14.55 2.77 -1.55
CA HIS A 49 15.87 2.90 -2.16
C HIS A 49 16.06 4.19 -2.94
N LEU A 50 15.13 5.14 -2.82
CA LEU A 50 15.17 6.36 -3.62
C LEU A 50 16.42 7.19 -3.34
N ILE A 51 16.76 7.38 -2.07
CA ILE A 51 17.90 8.22 -1.67
C ILE A 51 19.20 7.56 -2.07
N GLU A 52 19.33 6.26 -1.88
CA GLU A 52 20.48 5.47 -2.32
C GLU A 52 20.70 5.56 -3.83
N ARG A 53 19.63 5.46 -4.62
CA ARG A 53 19.69 5.54 -6.09
C ARG A 53 20.04 6.93 -6.60
N THR A 54 19.63 7.97 -5.92
CA THR A 54 19.87 9.36 -6.37
C THR A 54 21.29 9.84 -6.05
N LYS A 55 22.05 9.11 -5.25
CA LYS A 55 23.42 9.46 -4.81
C LYS A 55 23.58 10.91 -4.29
N ARG A 56 22.49 11.55 -3.95
CA ARG A 56 22.49 12.97 -3.54
C ARG A 56 22.90 13.15 -2.08
N VAL A 57 22.72 12.12 -1.28
CA VAL A 57 23.12 12.07 0.11
C VAL A 57 23.53 10.63 0.37
N ASN A 58 24.45 10.37 1.27
CA ASN A 58 24.77 9.05 1.76
C ASN A 58 24.06 8.86 3.12
N PRO A 59 22.73 8.65 3.13
CA PRO A 59 21.98 8.58 4.36
C PRO A 59 22.23 7.23 5.00
N SER A 60 22.35 7.21 6.31
CA SER A 60 22.09 6.01 7.07
C SER A 60 20.64 5.56 6.84
N ALA A 61 20.33 4.29 7.03
CA ALA A 61 18.95 3.80 6.94
C ALA A 61 18.00 4.57 7.89
N GLU A 62 18.53 5.19 8.91
CA GLU A 62 17.83 6.04 9.88
C GLU A 62 17.44 7.42 9.30
N GLU A 63 18.08 7.84 8.22
CA GLU A 63 17.87 9.14 7.57
C GLU A 63 16.99 9.07 6.33
N ASP A 64 16.37 7.92 6.02
CA ASP A 64 15.40 7.80 4.92
C ASP A 64 14.07 8.48 5.30
N TYR A 65 14.13 9.79 5.40
CA TYR A 65 12.99 10.61 5.76
C TYR A 65 11.85 10.52 4.73
N CYS A 66 12.16 10.28 3.46
CA CYS A 66 11.13 10.10 2.43
C CYS A 66 10.29 8.86 2.72
N TRP A 67 10.93 7.74 2.98
CA TRP A 67 10.24 6.51 3.35
C TRP A 67 9.48 6.64 4.67
N GLN A 68 10.13 7.17 5.69
CA GLN A 68 9.51 7.35 7.01
C GLN A 68 8.29 8.27 6.95
N LEU A 69 8.38 9.36 6.19
CA LEU A 69 7.27 10.31 6.03
C LEU A 69 6.06 9.71 5.33
N THR A 70 6.29 8.90 4.29
CA THR A 70 5.22 8.38 3.42
C THR A 70 4.70 7.02 3.82
N SER A 71 5.34 6.35 4.78
CA SER A 71 5.02 4.96 5.13
C SER A 71 4.88 4.72 6.63
N ARG A 72 4.88 5.78 7.43
CA ARG A 72 4.67 5.68 8.86
C ARG A 72 3.30 5.11 9.20
N ASN A 73 3.22 4.50 10.38
CA ASN A 73 1.97 4.07 11.00
C ASN A 73 1.19 3.01 10.18
N LYS A 74 1.88 2.23 9.38
CA LYS A 74 1.31 1.13 8.58
C LYS A 74 1.89 -0.22 9.00
N LYS A 75 1.10 -1.27 8.83
CA LYS A 75 1.61 -2.64 8.82
C LYS A 75 2.15 -2.97 7.43
N SER A 76 3.29 -3.64 7.34
CA SER A 76 3.87 -4.08 6.06
C SER A 76 3.61 -5.57 5.84
N LEU A 77 3.20 -5.92 4.65
CA LEU A 77 3.02 -7.29 4.19
C LEU A 77 3.79 -7.51 2.89
N ALA A 78 4.78 -8.39 2.93
CA ALA A 78 5.48 -8.81 1.72
C ALA A 78 4.61 -9.83 0.95
N LEU A 79 4.18 -9.46 -0.26
CA LEU A 79 3.30 -10.27 -1.08
C LEU A 79 3.67 -10.15 -2.56
N ASP A 80 3.93 -11.29 -3.20
CA ASP A 80 4.20 -11.34 -4.64
C ASP A 80 2.89 -11.28 -5.42
N LEU A 81 2.52 -10.09 -5.88
CA LEU A 81 1.31 -9.86 -6.67
C LEU A 81 1.43 -10.40 -8.11
N GLY A 82 2.60 -10.87 -8.53
CA GLY A 82 2.79 -11.57 -9.79
C GLY A 82 2.45 -13.07 -9.73
N SER A 83 2.32 -13.62 -8.53
CA SER A 83 2.00 -15.03 -8.32
C SER A 83 0.50 -15.25 -8.10
N GLU A 84 -0.03 -16.39 -8.55
CA GLU A 84 -1.42 -16.80 -8.32
C GLU A 84 -1.78 -16.81 -6.83
N LYS A 85 -0.90 -17.39 -6.01
CA LYS A 85 -1.09 -17.46 -4.57
C LYS A 85 -1.07 -16.07 -3.91
N GLY A 86 -0.25 -15.15 -4.39
CA GLY A 86 -0.22 -13.76 -3.94
C GLY A 86 -1.53 -13.05 -4.27
N GLN A 87 -2.06 -13.27 -5.45
CA GLN A 87 -3.37 -12.75 -5.86
C GLN A 87 -4.50 -13.27 -4.98
N GLU A 88 -4.54 -14.58 -4.70
CA GLU A 88 -5.53 -15.16 -3.80
C GLU A 88 -5.52 -14.53 -2.40
N ILE A 89 -4.32 -14.28 -1.86
CA ILE A 89 -4.17 -13.63 -0.56
C ILE A 89 -4.65 -12.18 -0.63
N LEU A 90 -4.27 -11.45 -1.67
CA LEU A 90 -4.72 -10.06 -1.87
C LEU A 90 -6.25 -9.99 -1.92
N HIS A 91 -6.91 -10.90 -2.65
CA HIS A 91 -8.37 -10.93 -2.73
C HIS A 91 -9.04 -11.17 -1.39
N LYS A 92 -8.48 -12.06 -0.55
CA LYS A 92 -8.99 -12.27 0.81
C LYS A 92 -8.89 -11.00 1.65
N LEU A 93 -7.76 -10.28 1.54
CA LEU A 93 -7.57 -9.02 2.25
C LEU A 93 -8.55 -7.93 1.79
N ILE A 94 -8.74 -7.80 0.47
CA ILE A 94 -9.66 -6.81 -0.11
C ILE A 94 -11.10 -7.07 0.31
N LYS A 95 -11.54 -8.31 0.40
CA LYS A 95 -12.89 -8.66 0.86
C LYS A 95 -13.20 -8.20 2.29
N GLU A 96 -12.18 -8.07 3.12
CA GLU A 96 -12.31 -7.62 4.50
C GLU A 96 -11.97 -6.13 4.69
N ALA A 97 -11.53 -5.46 3.62
CA ALA A 97 -11.15 -4.06 3.64
C ALA A 97 -12.31 -3.15 3.23
N ASP A 98 -12.28 -1.92 3.73
CA ASP A 98 -13.22 -0.86 3.35
C ASP A 98 -12.69 -0.06 2.16
N VAL A 99 -11.36 0.06 2.06
CA VAL A 99 -10.68 0.85 1.01
C VAL A 99 -9.50 0.08 0.44
N PHE A 100 -9.39 0.09 -0.87
CA PHE A 100 -8.24 -0.41 -1.59
C PHE A 100 -7.61 0.72 -2.41
N VAL A 101 -6.33 0.99 -2.19
CA VAL A 101 -5.58 2.05 -2.88
C VAL A 101 -4.49 1.44 -3.74
N THR A 102 -4.44 1.83 -5.00
CA THR A 102 -3.39 1.45 -5.93
C THR A 102 -3.10 2.58 -6.91
N ASN A 103 -1.85 2.75 -7.28
CA ASN A 103 -1.41 3.62 -8.37
C ASN A 103 -0.65 2.84 -9.45
N MET A 104 -0.85 1.53 -9.50
CA MET A 104 -0.26 0.68 -10.54
C MET A 104 -0.82 1.06 -11.92
N PRO A 105 0.03 1.04 -12.97
CA PRO A 105 -0.43 1.25 -14.34
C PRO A 105 -1.57 0.29 -14.72
N GLN A 106 -2.51 0.77 -15.53
CA GLN A 106 -3.70 0.02 -15.92
C GLN A 106 -3.38 -1.38 -16.45
N ARG A 107 -2.38 -1.51 -17.30
CA ARG A 107 -1.93 -2.82 -17.84
C ARG A 107 -1.55 -3.85 -16.77
N ILE A 108 -1.04 -3.38 -15.61
CA ILE A 108 -0.67 -4.27 -14.49
C ILE A 108 -1.93 -4.63 -13.70
N ARG A 109 -2.84 -3.67 -13.54
CA ARG A 109 -4.15 -3.91 -12.92
C ARG A 109 -4.97 -4.92 -13.70
N GLU A 110 -5.05 -4.76 -15.02
CA GLU A 110 -5.78 -5.68 -15.91
C GLU A 110 -5.27 -7.12 -15.80
N ARG A 111 -3.95 -7.34 -15.71
CA ARG A 111 -3.39 -8.67 -15.45
C ARG A 111 -3.79 -9.24 -14.09
N SER A 112 -4.00 -8.38 -13.11
CA SER A 112 -4.49 -8.77 -11.78
C SER A 112 -6.01 -8.94 -11.78
N GLU A 113 -6.72 -8.25 -12.67
CA GLU A 113 -8.17 -8.20 -12.79
C GLU A 113 -8.74 -9.31 -13.69
N GLU A 114 -7.98 -9.86 -14.64
CA GLU A 114 -8.39 -11.03 -15.43
C GLU A 114 -8.75 -12.23 -14.54
N HIS A 115 -8.21 -12.27 -13.31
CA HIS A 115 -8.57 -13.26 -12.28
C HIS A 115 -9.63 -12.76 -11.28
N THR A 116 -10.17 -11.53 -11.43
CA THR A 116 -11.03 -10.86 -10.45
C THR A 116 -12.29 -10.24 -11.04
N SER A 117 -12.78 -10.72 -12.16
CA SER A 117 -14.01 -10.21 -12.80
C SER A 117 -15.24 -10.16 -11.87
N GLU A 118 -15.18 -10.83 -10.73
CA GLU A 118 -16.25 -10.83 -9.73
C GLU A 118 -16.15 -9.70 -8.68
N LEU A 119 -15.02 -8.95 -8.63
CA LEU A 119 -14.81 -7.88 -7.65
C LEU A 119 -15.02 -6.47 -8.22
N GLN A 120 -15.30 -6.35 -9.51
CA GLN A 120 -15.65 -5.09 -10.15
C GLN A 120 -17.14 -4.79 -10.00
N SER A 121 -17.58 -4.62 -8.76
CA SER A 121 -18.78 -3.82 -8.55
C SER A 121 -18.38 -2.34 -8.68
N PRO A 122 -19.12 -1.51 -9.46
CA PRO A 122 -18.85 -0.07 -9.59
C PRO A 122 -18.82 0.67 -8.26
N ASP A 123 -19.35 0.08 -7.21
CA ASP A 123 -19.48 0.64 -5.87
C ASP A 123 -18.17 0.62 -5.05
N HIS A 124 -17.09 0.04 -5.58
CA HIS A 124 -15.79 -0.07 -4.91
C HIS A 124 -14.65 0.71 -5.59
N LEU A 125 -14.96 1.47 -6.64
CA LEU A 125 -13.99 2.32 -7.33
C LEU A 125 -14.06 3.75 -6.77
N VAL A 126 -13.15 4.04 -5.87
CA VAL A 126 -12.74 5.41 -5.56
C VAL A 126 -11.30 5.57 -5.96
#